data_5ddf19648220cfb747391feccdfb1916
#
_entry.id   5ddf19648220cfb747391feccdfb1916
#
_cell.length_a   1.000
_cell.length_b   1.000
_cell.length_c   1.000
_cell.angle_alpha   90.00
_cell.angle_beta   90.00
_cell.angle_gamma   90.00
#
_symmetry.space_group_name_H-M   'P 1'
#
loop_
_entity.id
_entity.type
_entity.pdbx_description
1 polymer ?
#
loop_
_entity_poly.entity_id
_entity_poly.type
_entity_poly.pdbx_seq_one_letter_code
_entity_poly.pdbx_strand_id
1 'polypeptide(L)'
;MFDVVALGELLIDFVCQSKNDAGYPTLAANPGGAPGNFLAALQAYGCTTAMLSKVGTDALGKLLVGTLENLGIHTRGIVMADDVFTTLAFVTLDNTGNREFSFARKPGADTRLTQAEVLSSGLIDDCRVFHFGTLSLTDEPVRTATCAAVARAKAQGKLISLDPNLRKPLWSSENEARRQIEWSLSQADIVKISDEEIDFLWGISPEEGARKLLSEYNVSLVYATLGPKGCYAVNRNGSVTVESPKGVHVVDTTGAGDIFGGSAMSRFLLLNKRPEELSVSEMTEIVRFA
;
A
#
# COMPACT_ATOMS: atom_id res chain seq x y z
N MET A 1 -5.30 -3.06 21.28
CA MET A 1 -5.47 -2.00 20.25
C MET A 1 -4.25 -2.03 19.35
N PHE A 2 -4.45 -2.15 18.04
CA PHE A 2 -3.38 -2.13 17.04
C PHE A 2 -2.95 -0.71 16.72
N ASP A 3 -1.68 -0.51 16.44
CA ASP A 3 -1.20 0.77 15.91
C ASP A 3 -1.74 0.99 14.48
N VAL A 4 -1.66 -0.04 13.63
CA VAL A 4 -2.15 0.02 12.25
C VAL A 4 -2.88 -1.25 11.86
N VAL A 5 -4.04 -1.08 11.22
CA VAL A 5 -4.74 -2.13 10.49
C VAL A 5 -4.74 -1.76 9.01
N ALA A 6 -4.31 -2.67 8.14
CA ALA A 6 -4.34 -2.46 6.70
C ALA A 6 -5.32 -3.38 6.00
N LEU A 7 -5.99 -2.86 4.96
CA LEU A 7 -6.84 -3.63 4.06
C LEU A 7 -6.30 -3.58 2.64
N GLY A 8 -6.23 -4.73 2.00
CA GLY A 8 -5.91 -4.83 0.58
C GLY A 8 -5.42 -6.20 0.16
N GLU A 9 -4.74 -6.25 -0.97
CA GLU A 9 -4.27 -7.48 -1.60
C GLU A 9 -3.13 -8.13 -0.82
N LEU A 10 -3.18 -9.46 -0.75
CA LEU A 10 -2.06 -10.35 -0.51
C LEU A 10 -1.92 -11.25 -1.73
N LEU A 11 -0.72 -11.38 -2.26
CA LEU A 11 -0.47 -12.09 -3.50
C LEU A 11 0.94 -12.71 -3.50
N ILE A 12 1.21 -13.55 -4.48
CA ILE A 12 2.55 -14.05 -4.75
C ILE A 12 3.11 -13.36 -5.99
N ASP A 13 4.26 -12.73 -5.84
CA ASP A 13 5.06 -12.22 -6.96
C ASP A 13 6.00 -13.32 -7.46
N PHE A 14 5.72 -13.86 -8.65
CA PHE A 14 6.64 -14.75 -9.35
C PHE A 14 7.67 -13.95 -10.14
N VAL A 15 8.88 -13.89 -9.62
CA VAL A 15 9.99 -13.13 -10.22
C VAL A 15 10.92 -14.09 -10.97
N CYS A 16 11.21 -13.78 -12.23
CA CYS A 16 12.18 -14.55 -13.02
C CYS A 16 13.58 -14.38 -12.46
N GLN A 17 14.18 -15.49 -12.03
CA GLN A 17 15.55 -15.54 -11.48
C GLN A 17 16.59 -15.86 -12.55
N SER A 18 16.28 -16.82 -13.41
CA SER A 18 17.17 -17.33 -14.44
C SER A 18 16.38 -18.06 -15.52
N LYS A 19 17.07 -18.56 -16.53
CA LYS A 19 16.56 -19.58 -17.44
C LYS A 19 17.32 -20.88 -17.21
N ASN A 20 16.61 -22.00 -17.26
CA ASN A 20 17.23 -23.32 -17.23
C ASN A 20 17.92 -23.65 -18.56
N ASP A 21 18.62 -24.81 -18.62
CA ASP A 21 19.36 -25.23 -19.81
C ASP A 21 18.50 -25.39 -21.08
N ALA A 22 17.20 -25.59 -20.93
CA ALA A 22 16.22 -25.65 -22.02
C ALA A 22 15.65 -24.27 -22.40
N GLY A 23 16.09 -23.19 -21.73
CA GLY A 23 15.66 -21.81 -21.98
C GLY A 23 14.34 -21.41 -21.27
N TYR A 24 13.75 -22.27 -20.44
CA TYR A 24 12.55 -21.95 -19.68
C TYR A 24 12.85 -21.11 -18.45
N PRO A 25 11.98 -20.14 -18.09
CA PRO A 25 12.19 -19.31 -16.90
C PRO A 25 12.06 -20.13 -15.62
N THR A 26 12.98 -19.90 -14.68
CA THR A 26 12.86 -20.32 -13.30
C THR A 26 12.33 -19.16 -12.48
N LEU A 27 11.19 -19.36 -11.81
CA LEU A 27 10.49 -18.32 -11.08
C LEU A 27 10.61 -18.54 -9.57
N ALA A 28 10.98 -17.51 -8.84
CA ALA A 28 10.88 -17.51 -7.38
C ALA A 28 9.51 -16.96 -6.96
N ALA A 29 8.84 -17.66 -6.06
CA ALA A 29 7.56 -17.23 -5.47
C ALA A 29 7.85 -16.38 -4.23
N ASN A 30 7.63 -15.09 -4.33
CA ASN A 30 7.84 -14.16 -3.22
C ASN A 30 6.49 -13.68 -2.66
N PRO A 31 6.30 -13.69 -1.33
CA PRO A 31 5.19 -12.99 -0.71
C PRO A 31 5.18 -11.52 -1.09
N GLY A 32 4.02 -11.01 -1.49
CA GLY A 32 3.83 -9.65 -1.98
C GLY A 32 2.44 -9.09 -1.61
N GLY A 33 2.18 -7.89 -2.08
CA GLY A 33 1.01 -7.09 -1.75
C GLY A 33 1.43 -5.86 -0.95
N ALA A 34 1.13 -4.68 -1.49
CA ALA A 34 1.60 -3.42 -0.91
C ALA A 34 1.18 -3.23 0.56
N PRO A 35 -0.07 -3.53 0.97
CA PRO A 35 -0.44 -3.41 2.38
C PRO A 35 0.33 -4.36 3.30
N GLY A 36 0.65 -5.58 2.82
CA GLY A 36 1.49 -6.53 3.55
C GLY A 36 2.91 -6.02 3.78
N ASN A 37 3.54 -5.48 2.73
CA ASN A 37 4.88 -4.88 2.80
C ASN A 37 4.91 -3.67 3.75
N PHE A 38 3.90 -2.80 3.67
CA PHE A 38 3.73 -1.66 4.56
C PHE A 38 3.64 -2.10 6.04
N LEU A 39 2.83 -3.12 6.34
CA LEU A 39 2.71 -3.65 7.70
C LEU A 39 4.00 -4.34 8.17
N ALA A 40 4.72 -5.03 7.28
CA ALA A 40 5.99 -5.66 7.60
C ALA A 40 7.05 -4.63 8.03
N ALA A 41 7.12 -3.49 7.34
CA ALA A 41 7.99 -2.39 7.74
C ALA A 41 7.62 -1.85 9.12
N LEU A 42 6.33 -1.62 9.40
CA LEU A 42 5.84 -1.19 10.72
C LEU A 42 6.20 -2.17 11.83
N GLN A 43 6.00 -3.47 11.56
CA GLN A 43 6.29 -4.55 12.52
C GLN A 43 7.79 -4.61 12.85
N ALA A 44 8.66 -4.39 11.86
CA ALA A 44 10.12 -4.34 12.06
C ALA A 44 10.55 -3.21 13.00
N TYR A 45 9.74 -2.16 13.15
CA TYR A 45 9.97 -1.05 14.07
C TYR A 45 9.13 -1.15 15.36
N GLY A 46 8.56 -2.31 15.66
CA GLY A 46 7.89 -2.61 16.92
C GLY A 46 6.44 -2.12 17.01
N CYS A 47 5.82 -1.68 15.92
CA CYS A 47 4.41 -1.36 15.88
C CYS A 47 3.55 -2.64 15.91
N THR A 48 2.38 -2.58 16.52
CA THR A 48 1.42 -3.68 16.51
C THR A 48 0.51 -3.56 15.28
N THR A 49 0.47 -4.59 14.44
CA THR A 49 -0.19 -4.54 13.14
C THR A 49 -1.15 -5.70 12.89
N ALA A 50 -2.18 -5.48 12.07
CA ALA A 50 -3.09 -6.52 11.62
C ALA A 50 -3.50 -6.32 10.15
N MET A 51 -3.76 -7.44 9.45
CA MET A 51 -4.13 -7.45 8.03
C MET A 51 -5.59 -7.88 7.84
N LEU A 52 -6.29 -7.15 6.96
CA LEU A 52 -7.60 -7.49 6.42
C LEU A 52 -7.41 -7.86 4.93
N SER A 53 -7.60 -9.11 4.58
CA SER A 53 -7.42 -9.60 3.21
C SER A 53 -8.18 -10.91 2.98
N LYS A 54 -8.10 -11.43 1.75
CA LYS A 54 -8.59 -12.76 1.43
C LYS A 54 -7.58 -13.47 0.53
N VAL A 55 -7.29 -14.74 0.85
CA VAL A 55 -6.41 -15.62 0.09
C VAL A 55 -7.10 -16.97 -0.14
N GLY A 56 -6.62 -17.75 -1.09
CA GLY A 56 -7.12 -19.11 -1.30
C GLY A 56 -6.66 -20.07 -0.21
N THR A 57 -7.35 -21.21 -0.04
CA THR A 57 -6.92 -22.32 0.80
C THR A 57 -5.78 -23.13 0.18
N ASP A 58 -5.29 -22.70 -0.99
CA ASP A 58 -4.14 -23.28 -1.68
C ASP A 58 -2.82 -23.12 -0.93
N ALA A 59 -1.77 -23.77 -1.45
CA ALA A 59 -0.44 -23.75 -0.83
C ALA A 59 0.15 -22.33 -0.73
N LEU A 60 -0.15 -21.46 -1.71
CA LEU A 60 0.39 -20.10 -1.74
C LEU A 60 -0.34 -19.17 -0.75
N GLY A 61 -1.65 -19.35 -0.57
CA GLY A 61 -2.40 -18.66 0.47
C GLY A 61 -1.91 -19.02 1.87
N LYS A 62 -1.65 -20.30 2.11
CA LYS A 62 -1.05 -20.78 3.37
C LYS A 62 0.36 -20.20 3.59
N LEU A 63 1.18 -20.12 2.52
CA LEU A 63 2.50 -19.49 2.58
C LEU A 63 2.40 -18.02 2.99
N LEU A 64 1.47 -17.26 2.41
CA LEU A 64 1.26 -15.84 2.72
C LEU A 64 0.86 -15.65 4.19
N VAL A 65 -0.13 -16.39 4.67
CA VAL A 65 -0.59 -16.32 6.06
C VAL A 65 0.57 -16.63 7.02
N GLY A 66 1.27 -17.76 6.80
CA GLY A 66 2.41 -18.15 7.62
C GLY A 66 3.56 -17.13 7.59
N THR A 67 3.78 -16.46 6.45
CA THR A 67 4.78 -15.40 6.37
C THR A 67 4.41 -14.22 7.26
N LEU A 68 3.17 -13.76 7.21
CA LEU A 68 2.71 -12.64 8.05
C LEU A 68 2.76 -13.01 9.54
N GLU A 69 2.36 -14.22 9.91
CA GLU A 69 2.46 -14.73 11.29
C GLU A 69 3.90 -14.75 11.79
N ASN A 70 4.84 -15.24 10.97
CA ASN A 70 6.27 -15.25 11.30
C ASN A 70 6.85 -13.84 11.48
N LEU A 71 6.30 -12.84 10.79
CA LEU A 71 6.65 -11.43 10.96
C LEU A 71 5.97 -10.80 12.18
N GLY A 72 5.05 -11.49 12.86
CA GLY A 72 4.29 -10.97 13.99
C GLY A 72 3.07 -10.12 13.62
N ILE A 73 2.70 -10.08 12.34
CA ILE A 73 1.50 -9.38 11.87
C ILE A 73 0.27 -10.23 12.20
N HIS A 74 -0.75 -9.62 12.77
CA HIS A 74 -1.96 -10.33 13.19
C HIS A 74 -2.83 -10.71 11.99
N THR A 75 -3.10 -12.02 11.81
CA THR A 75 -3.75 -12.60 10.62
C THR A 75 -5.23 -12.94 10.79
N ARG A 76 -5.85 -12.70 11.96
CA ARG A 76 -7.28 -13.03 12.19
C ARG A 76 -8.27 -12.36 11.25
N GLY A 77 -7.86 -11.31 10.53
CA GLY A 77 -8.64 -10.62 9.52
C GLY A 77 -8.42 -11.16 8.10
N ILE A 78 -7.62 -12.22 7.95
CA ILE A 78 -7.40 -12.88 6.65
C ILE A 78 -8.40 -14.02 6.51
N VAL A 79 -9.23 -13.94 5.47
CA VAL A 79 -10.20 -14.98 5.12
C VAL A 79 -9.55 -15.98 4.17
N MET A 80 -9.70 -17.27 4.45
CA MET A 80 -9.27 -18.36 3.57
C MET A 80 -10.46 -18.82 2.72
N ALA A 81 -10.35 -18.77 1.39
CA ALA A 81 -11.42 -19.09 0.44
C ALA A 81 -11.17 -20.43 -0.27
N ASP A 82 -12.18 -21.29 -0.32
CA ASP A 82 -12.10 -22.59 -1.00
C ASP A 82 -12.44 -22.53 -2.49
N ASP A 83 -13.13 -21.48 -2.89
CA ASP A 83 -13.76 -21.33 -4.23
C ASP A 83 -12.95 -20.43 -5.17
N VAL A 84 -11.85 -19.83 -4.68
CA VAL A 84 -11.01 -18.92 -5.47
C VAL A 84 -9.54 -19.06 -5.09
N PHE A 85 -8.66 -19.02 -6.09
CA PHE A 85 -7.23 -19.17 -5.91
C PHE A 85 -6.58 -17.86 -5.40
N THR A 86 -5.47 -18.00 -4.68
CA THR A 86 -4.62 -16.87 -4.28
C THR A 86 -4.17 -16.08 -5.51
N THR A 87 -4.22 -14.76 -5.44
CA THR A 87 -3.78 -13.88 -6.54
C THR A 87 -2.30 -14.05 -6.83
N LEU A 88 -1.94 -14.12 -8.12
CA LEU A 88 -0.57 -14.22 -8.59
C LEU A 88 -0.21 -13.03 -9.48
N ALA A 89 0.97 -12.51 -9.29
CA ALA A 89 1.62 -11.59 -10.20
C ALA A 89 2.87 -12.25 -10.79
N PHE A 90 3.11 -12.06 -12.08
CA PHE A 90 4.30 -12.53 -12.78
C PHE A 90 5.11 -11.32 -13.21
N VAL A 91 6.36 -11.27 -12.77
CA VAL A 91 7.31 -10.21 -13.10
C VAL A 91 8.32 -10.80 -14.06
N THR A 92 8.20 -10.42 -15.32
CA THR A 92 9.13 -10.82 -16.40
C THR A 92 9.89 -9.60 -16.91
N LEU A 93 10.93 -9.84 -17.69
CA LEU A 93 11.65 -8.78 -18.40
C LEU A 93 11.24 -8.83 -19.87
N ASP A 94 10.92 -7.69 -20.46
CA ASP A 94 10.74 -7.55 -21.90
C ASP A 94 12.08 -7.67 -22.65
N ASN A 95 12.02 -7.60 -23.97
CA ASN A 95 13.22 -7.69 -24.82
C ASN A 95 14.22 -6.52 -24.64
N THR A 96 13.82 -5.46 -23.96
CA THR A 96 14.62 -4.27 -23.65
C THR A 96 15.15 -4.26 -22.22
N GLY A 97 14.75 -5.27 -21.41
CA GLY A 97 15.13 -5.40 -20.00
C GLY A 97 14.21 -4.67 -19.03
N ASN A 98 13.11 -4.10 -19.50
CA ASN A 98 12.11 -3.48 -18.63
C ASN A 98 11.22 -4.55 -17.99
N ARG A 99 10.72 -4.26 -16.80
CA ARG A 99 9.77 -5.15 -16.12
C ARG A 99 8.39 -5.10 -16.76
N GLU A 100 7.86 -6.28 -17.02
CA GLU A 100 6.48 -6.49 -17.45
C GLU A 100 5.73 -7.25 -16.37
N PHE A 101 4.53 -6.76 -16.02
CA PHE A 101 3.68 -7.37 -15.01
C PHE A 101 2.46 -8.01 -15.65
N SER A 102 2.24 -9.28 -15.33
CA SER A 102 1.03 -10.01 -15.70
C SER A 102 0.37 -10.54 -14.43
N PHE A 103 -0.97 -10.50 -14.37
CA PHE A 103 -1.71 -10.87 -13.17
C PHE A 103 -2.72 -11.99 -13.44
N ALA A 104 -2.69 -13.03 -12.61
CA ALA A 104 -3.77 -14.01 -12.49
C ALA A 104 -4.68 -13.59 -11.32
N ARG A 105 -5.61 -12.64 -11.61
CA ARG A 105 -6.48 -11.97 -10.63
C ARG A 105 -7.94 -11.78 -11.13
N LYS A 106 -8.41 -12.64 -12.04
CA LYS A 106 -9.79 -12.53 -12.61
C LYS A 106 -10.56 -13.86 -12.52
N PRO A 107 -11.08 -14.23 -11.31
CA PRO A 107 -10.91 -13.58 -10.01
C PRO A 107 -9.62 -14.02 -9.29
N GLY A 108 -9.06 -13.16 -8.45
CA GLY A 108 -8.15 -13.53 -7.40
C GLY A 108 -8.86 -13.47 -6.05
N ALA A 109 -8.38 -14.20 -5.04
CA ALA A 109 -9.04 -14.29 -3.75
C ALA A 109 -9.22 -12.92 -3.08
N ASP A 110 -8.24 -12.03 -3.18
CA ASP A 110 -8.30 -10.68 -2.64
C ASP A 110 -9.47 -9.86 -3.19
N THR A 111 -9.89 -10.10 -4.46
CA THR A 111 -11.04 -9.41 -5.06
C THR A 111 -12.39 -9.90 -4.51
N ARG A 112 -12.40 -11.01 -3.77
CA ARG A 112 -13.61 -11.65 -3.22
C ARG A 112 -13.86 -11.35 -1.74
N LEU A 113 -13.04 -10.47 -1.14
CA LEU A 113 -13.28 -10.03 0.23
C LEU A 113 -14.58 -9.23 0.32
N THR A 114 -15.46 -9.62 1.24
CA THR A 114 -16.79 -9.02 1.40
C THR A 114 -16.86 -8.03 2.55
N GLN A 115 -17.82 -7.13 2.50
CA GLN A 115 -18.11 -6.19 3.59
C GLN A 115 -18.39 -6.90 4.91
N ALA A 116 -19.14 -8.00 4.90
CA ALA A 116 -19.46 -8.75 6.10
C ALA A 116 -18.22 -9.34 6.76
N GLU A 117 -17.30 -9.92 5.97
CA GLU A 117 -16.03 -10.46 6.46
C GLU A 117 -15.16 -9.37 7.09
N VAL A 118 -15.05 -8.22 6.44
CA VAL A 118 -14.26 -7.08 6.95
C VAL A 118 -14.83 -6.56 8.27
N LEU A 119 -16.12 -6.25 8.32
CA LEU A 119 -16.73 -5.63 9.49
C LEU A 119 -16.84 -6.58 10.68
N SER A 120 -17.07 -7.87 10.44
CA SER A 120 -17.15 -8.86 11.52
C SER A 120 -15.81 -9.13 12.21
N SER A 121 -14.69 -8.78 11.61
CA SER A 121 -13.36 -8.93 12.21
C SER A 121 -13.15 -8.12 13.50
N GLY A 122 -13.84 -6.98 13.63
CA GLY A 122 -13.69 -6.01 14.71
C GLY A 122 -12.34 -5.28 14.74
N LEU A 123 -11.44 -5.54 13.75
CA LEU A 123 -10.09 -4.98 13.73
C LEU A 123 -10.07 -3.46 13.52
N ILE A 124 -11.02 -2.94 12.70
CA ILE A 124 -11.10 -1.50 12.42
C ILE A 124 -11.41 -0.71 13.70
N ASP A 125 -12.25 -1.26 14.56
CA ASP A 125 -12.62 -0.60 15.81
C ASP A 125 -11.46 -0.54 16.81
N ASP A 126 -10.52 -1.49 16.69
CA ASP A 126 -9.39 -1.69 17.59
C ASP A 126 -8.04 -1.22 17.02
N CYS A 127 -8.03 -0.18 16.16
CA CYS A 127 -6.79 0.41 15.63
C CYS A 127 -6.69 1.92 15.88
N ARG A 128 -5.48 2.47 15.75
CA ARG A 128 -5.21 3.93 15.71
C ARG A 128 -5.30 4.46 14.29
N VAL A 129 -4.71 3.74 13.33
CA VAL A 129 -4.66 4.09 11.90
C VAL A 129 -5.25 2.94 11.08
N PHE A 130 -6.10 3.27 10.15
CA PHE A 130 -6.58 2.37 9.10
C PHE A 130 -5.89 2.72 7.79
N HIS A 131 -5.19 1.76 7.19
CA HIS A 131 -4.46 1.94 5.94
C HIS A 131 -5.09 1.13 4.81
N PHE A 132 -5.12 1.68 3.59
CA PHE A 132 -5.56 0.94 2.40
C PHE A 132 -4.86 1.45 1.14
N GLY A 133 -4.85 0.59 0.11
CA GLY A 133 -4.42 0.91 -1.24
C GLY A 133 -5.59 0.83 -2.22
N THR A 134 -5.40 1.34 -3.44
CA THR A 134 -6.51 1.41 -4.40
C THR A 134 -6.73 0.12 -5.19
N LEU A 135 -5.86 -0.88 -5.08
CA LEU A 135 -6.07 -2.18 -5.72
C LEU A 135 -7.32 -2.90 -5.18
N SER A 136 -7.71 -2.63 -3.93
CA SER A 136 -8.96 -3.11 -3.35
C SER A 136 -10.22 -2.40 -3.89
N LEU A 137 -10.06 -1.45 -4.81
CA LEU A 137 -11.16 -0.73 -5.48
C LEU A 137 -11.34 -1.12 -6.95
N THR A 138 -10.55 -2.08 -7.45
CA THR A 138 -10.61 -2.50 -8.86
C THR A 138 -11.86 -3.31 -9.21
N ASP A 139 -12.35 -4.13 -8.27
CA ASP A 139 -13.37 -5.15 -8.50
C ASP A 139 -14.40 -5.19 -7.36
N GLU A 140 -15.56 -5.79 -7.63
CA GLU A 140 -16.54 -6.16 -6.60
C GLU A 140 -16.36 -7.64 -6.19
N PRO A 141 -16.64 -7.99 -4.92
CA PRO A 141 -17.22 -7.19 -3.84
C PRO A 141 -16.18 -6.40 -3.00
N VAL A 142 -14.87 -6.53 -3.25
CA VAL A 142 -13.83 -5.92 -2.40
C VAL A 142 -13.91 -4.39 -2.39
N ARG A 143 -14.35 -3.75 -3.49
CA ARG A 143 -14.59 -2.30 -3.54
C ARG A 143 -15.63 -1.89 -2.49
N THR A 144 -16.79 -2.52 -2.49
CA THR A 144 -17.84 -2.29 -1.49
C THR A 144 -17.33 -2.53 -0.07
N ALA A 145 -16.53 -3.58 0.15
CA ALA A 145 -15.92 -3.89 1.44
C ALA A 145 -14.94 -2.79 1.89
N THR A 146 -14.11 -2.30 0.98
CA THR A 146 -13.15 -1.22 1.26
C THR A 146 -13.87 0.10 1.60
N CYS A 147 -14.88 0.46 0.82
CA CYS A 147 -15.68 1.66 1.11
C CYS A 147 -16.35 1.58 2.49
N ALA A 148 -16.89 0.42 2.86
CA ALA A 148 -17.50 0.21 4.18
C ALA A 148 -16.46 0.25 5.32
N ALA A 149 -15.27 -0.30 5.09
CA ALA A 149 -14.15 -0.25 6.03
C ALA A 149 -13.71 1.20 6.31
N VAL A 150 -13.51 1.99 5.25
CA VAL A 150 -13.15 3.42 5.35
C VAL A 150 -14.24 4.19 6.11
N ALA A 151 -15.51 4.00 5.74
CA ALA A 151 -16.63 4.65 6.42
C ALA A 151 -16.69 4.27 7.91
N ARG A 152 -16.45 2.99 8.27
CA ARG A 152 -16.39 2.54 9.67
C ARG A 152 -15.24 3.18 10.42
N ALA A 153 -14.04 3.20 9.82
CA ALA A 153 -12.85 3.81 10.43
C ALA A 153 -13.06 5.30 10.71
N LYS A 154 -13.61 6.05 9.75
CA LYS A 154 -13.95 7.48 9.92
C LYS A 154 -15.00 7.69 11.02
N ALA A 155 -16.05 6.88 11.06
CA ALA A 155 -17.07 6.95 12.10
C ALA A 155 -16.52 6.69 13.52
N GLN A 156 -15.43 5.94 13.63
CA GLN A 156 -14.71 5.67 14.88
C GLN A 156 -13.56 6.66 15.15
N GLY A 157 -13.41 7.71 14.34
CA GLY A 157 -12.38 8.73 14.50
C GLY A 157 -10.95 8.22 14.29
N LYS A 158 -10.78 7.13 13.51
CA LYS A 158 -9.46 6.60 13.16
C LYS A 158 -8.81 7.48 12.10
N LEU A 159 -7.47 7.60 12.16
CA LEU A 159 -6.72 8.21 11.06
C LEU A 159 -6.75 7.28 9.84
N ILE A 160 -6.97 7.88 8.67
CA ILE A 160 -6.99 7.16 7.39
C ILE A 160 -5.67 7.40 6.66
N SER A 161 -4.92 6.34 6.40
CA SER A 161 -3.69 6.37 5.61
C SER A 161 -3.92 5.72 4.26
N LEU A 162 -3.44 6.33 3.20
CA LEU A 162 -3.59 5.88 1.82
C LEU A 162 -2.25 5.86 1.09
N ASP A 163 -2.02 4.78 0.35
CA ASP A 163 -1.10 4.71 -0.78
C ASP A 163 -1.89 4.29 -2.02
N PRO A 164 -2.08 5.14 -3.04
CA PRO A 164 -2.80 4.76 -4.24
C PRO A 164 -2.25 3.50 -4.89
N ASN A 165 -0.95 3.38 -4.98
CA ASN A 165 -0.21 2.24 -5.50
C ASN A 165 -0.78 1.76 -6.85
N LEU A 166 -0.87 2.68 -7.80
CA LEU A 166 -1.50 2.48 -9.10
C LEU A 166 -0.84 1.36 -9.89
N ARG A 167 -1.65 0.40 -10.32
CA ARG A 167 -1.28 -0.66 -11.28
C ARG A 167 -2.22 -0.59 -12.46
N LYS A 168 -1.90 0.22 -13.48
CA LYS A 168 -2.76 0.48 -14.66
C LYS A 168 -3.37 -0.78 -15.28
N PRO A 169 -2.64 -1.92 -15.45
CA PRO A 169 -3.19 -3.14 -16.06
C PRO A 169 -4.34 -3.79 -15.29
N LEU A 170 -4.53 -3.46 -14.01
CA LEU A 170 -5.60 -4.02 -13.19
C LEU A 170 -6.93 -3.27 -13.28
N TRP A 171 -6.92 -2.10 -13.89
CA TRP A 171 -8.11 -1.27 -14.04
C TRP A 171 -8.85 -1.51 -15.34
N SER A 172 -10.16 -1.39 -15.34
CA SER A 172 -11.00 -1.49 -16.54
C SER A 172 -10.77 -0.35 -17.53
N SER A 173 -10.34 0.81 -17.02
CA SER A 173 -9.93 1.99 -17.78
C SER A 173 -9.14 2.95 -16.91
N GLU A 174 -8.35 3.86 -17.53
CA GLU A 174 -7.67 4.94 -16.81
C GLU A 174 -8.65 5.89 -16.12
N ASN A 175 -9.81 6.14 -16.73
CA ASN A 175 -10.85 6.99 -16.14
C ASN A 175 -11.43 6.36 -14.87
N GLU A 176 -11.60 5.02 -14.83
CA GLU A 176 -12.02 4.33 -13.62
C GLU A 176 -10.95 4.43 -12.53
N ALA A 177 -9.68 4.20 -12.89
CA ALA A 177 -8.56 4.37 -11.97
C ALA A 177 -8.54 5.77 -11.35
N ARG A 178 -8.63 6.83 -12.17
CA ARG A 178 -8.68 8.22 -11.68
C ARG A 178 -9.83 8.44 -10.70
N ARG A 179 -11.06 8.06 -11.05
CA ARG A 179 -12.22 8.22 -10.16
C ARG A 179 -12.02 7.56 -8.81
N GLN A 180 -11.54 6.33 -8.79
CA GLN A 180 -11.37 5.57 -7.55
C GLN A 180 -10.20 6.11 -6.71
N ILE A 181 -9.12 6.55 -7.35
CA ILE A 181 -8.02 7.21 -6.66
C ILE A 181 -8.49 8.54 -6.06
N GLU A 182 -9.17 9.39 -6.83
CA GLU A 182 -9.68 10.68 -6.35
C GLU A 182 -10.68 10.51 -5.19
N TRP A 183 -11.56 9.50 -5.28
CA TRP A 183 -12.41 9.14 -4.14
C TRP A 183 -11.58 8.79 -2.92
N SER A 184 -10.55 7.94 -3.07
CA SER A 184 -9.68 7.51 -1.97
C SER A 184 -8.94 8.67 -1.33
N LEU A 185 -8.41 9.59 -2.15
CA LEU A 185 -7.73 10.81 -1.71
C LEU A 185 -8.66 11.70 -0.86
N SER A 186 -9.94 11.80 -1.22
CA SER A 186 -10.94 12.55 -0.45
C SER A 186 -11.30 11.91 0.90
N GLN A 187 -10.88 10.68 1.13
CA GLN A 187 -11.12 9.97 2.39
C GLN A 187 -9.92 10.02 3.35
N ALA A 188 -8.73 10.30 2.87
CA ALA A 188 -7.48 10.11 3.58
C ALA A 188 -7.04 11.34 4.40
N ASP A 189 -6.43 11.09 5.56
CA ASP A 189 -5.75 12.10 6.40
C ASP A 189 -4.25 12.15 6.07
N ILE A 190 -3.65 11.00 5.78
CA ILE A 190 -2.23 10.85 5.43
C ILE A 190 -2.13 10.13 4.08
N VAL A 191 -1.42 10.73 3.14
CA VAL A 191 -1.23 10.18 1.79
C VAL A 191 0.26 10.05 1.49
N LYS A 192 0.68 8.85 1.10
CA LYS A 192 1.91 8.65 0.35
C LYS A 192 1.53 8.47 -1.12
N ILE A 193 2.16 9.21 -2.01
CA ILE A 193 1.88 9.19 -3.45
C ILE A 193 3.18 9.37 -4.22
N SER A 194 3.33 8.72 -5.38
CA SER A 194 4.50 8.90 -6.22
C SER A 194 4.34 10.08 -7.21
N ASP A 195 5.46 10.57 -7.71
CA ASP A 195 5.50 11.57 -8.79
C ASP A 195 4.80 11.08 -10.06
N GLU A 196 4.95 9.79 -10.41
CA GLU A 196 4.26 9.16 -11.53
C GLU A 196 2.74 9.12 -11.35
N GLU A 197 2.26 8.92 -10.14
CA GLU A 197 0.82 8.93 -9.81
C GLU A 197 0.23 10.34 -9.86
N ILE A 198 0.98 11.34 -9.40
CA ILE A 198 0.60 12.76 -9.51
C ILE A 198 0.52 13.17 -10.98
N ASP A 199 1.52 12.82 -11.78
CA ASP A 199 1.50 13.06 -13.23
C ASP A 199 0.33 12.35 -13.89
N PHE A 200 0.09 11.08 -13.58
CA PHE A 200 -1.06 10.33 -14.07
C PHE A 200 -2.38 11.02 -13.74
N LEU A 201 -2.57 11.52 -12.54
CA LEU A 201 -3.82 12.13 -12.11
C LEU A 201 -4.05 13.50 -12.75
N TRP A 202 -3.03 14.35 -12.77
CA TRP A 202 -3.22 15.77 -13.07
C TRP A 202 -2.20 16.36 -14.06
N GLY A 203 -1.10 15.68 -14.40
CA GLY A 203 -0.07 16.19 -15.30
C GLY A 203 0.66 17.43 -14.76
N ILE A 204 0.85 17.52 -13.44
CA ILE A 204 1.50 18.64 -12.73
C ILE A 204 2.71 18.17 -11.95
N SER A 205 3.51 19.12 -11.42
CA SER A 205 4.67 18.77 -10.60
C SER A 205 4.28 18.07 -9.29
N PRO A 206 5.17 17.24 -8.72
CA PRO A 206 4.90 16.57 -7.43
C PRO A 206 4.57 17.54 -6.30
N GLU A 207 5.24 18.69 -6.24
CA GLU A 207 5.02 19.72 -5.24
C GLU A 207 3.63 20.37 -5.39
N GLU A 208 3.21 20.68 -6.64
CA GLU A 208 1.86 21.19 -6.92
C GLU A 208 0.79 20.16 -6.58
N GLY A 209 1.01 18.88 -6.96
CA GLY A 209 0.10 17.78 -6.64
C GLY A 209 -0.06 17.57 -5.14
N ALA A 210 1.05 17.57 -4.39
CA ALA A 210 1.01 17.44 -2.94
C ALA A 210 0.28 18.61 -2.26
N ARG A 211 0.47 19.85 -2.72
CA ARG A 211 -0.27 21.03 -2.23
C ARG A 211 -1.75 20.98 -2.59
N LYS A 212 -2.08 20.47 -3.78
CA LYS A 212 -3.47 20.24 -4.21
C LYS A 212 -4.19 19.27 -3.28
N LEU A 213 -3.51 18.21 -2.82
CA LEU A 213 -4.06 17.27 -1.85
C LEU A 213 -4.43 17.95 -0.53
N LEU A 214 -3.62 18.88 -0.02
CA LEU A 214 -3.95 19.65 1.18
C LEU A 214 -5.15 20.58 0.95
N SER A 215 -5.18 21.30 -0.17
CA SER A 215 -6.16 22.37 -0.41
C SER A 215 -7.52 21.89 -0.92
N GLU A 216 -7.55 20.84 -1.75
CA GLU A 216 -8.79 20.41 -2.42
C GLU A 216 -9.34 19.09 -1.86
N TYR A 217 -8.46 18.21 -1.29
CA TYR A 217 -8.87 16.90 -0.75
C TYR A 217 -8.88 16.87 0.78
N ASN A 218 -8.46 17.96 1.42
CA ASN A 218 -8.38 18.10 2.89
C ASN A 218 -7.46 17.06 3.56
N VAL A 219 -6.45 16.59 2.84
CA VAL A 219 -5.40 15.72 3.39
C VAL A 219 -4.55 16.53 4.38
N SER A 220 -4.21 15.94 5.52
CA SER A 220 -3.45 16.63 6.58
C SER A 220 -1.94 16.52 6.41
N LEU A 221 -1.45 15.43 5.81
CA LEU A 221 -0.02 15.16 5.60
C LEU A 221 0.19 14.39 4.29
N VAL A 222 1.09 14.87 3.44
CA VAL A 222 1.43 14.23 2.16
C VAL A 222 2.92 13.94 2.10
N TYR A 223 3.26 12.72 1.70
CA TYR A 223 4.58 12.29 1.27
C TYR A 223 4.56 12.02 -0.24
N ALA A 224 5.08 12.95 -1.04
CA ALA A 224 5.27 12.75 -2.49
C ALA A 224 6.65 12.16 -2.73
N THR A 225 6.72 10.86 -3.08
CA THR A 225 7.97 10.17 -3.37
C THR A 225 8.45 10.48 -4.79
N LEU A 226 9.74 10.76 -4.95
CA LEU A 226 10.38 11.24 -6.18
C LEU A 226 11.40 10.22 -6.73
N GLY A 227 11.21 8.94 -6.41
CA GLY A 227 12.16 7.88 -6.74
C GLY A 227 13.57 8.19 -6.21
N PRO A 228 14.62 8.14 -7.07
CA PRO A 228 15.99 8.40 -6.63
C PRO A 228 16.26 9.85 -6.20
N LYS A 229 15.33 10.76 -6.40
CA LYS A 229 15.44 12.16 -5.97
C LYS A 229 15.00 12.37 -4.52
N GLY A 230 14.38 11.38 -3.86
CA GLY A 230 13.97 11.45 -2.48
C GLY A 230 12.47 11.63 -2.27
N CYS A 231 12.08 12.50 -1.35
CA CYS A 231 10.68 12.72 -1.01
C CYS A 231 10.41 14.19 -0.66
N TYR A 232 9.31 14.71 -1.17
CA TYR A 232 8.72 15.98 -0.76
C TYR A 232 7.61 15.71 0.25
N ALA A 233 7.76 16.23 1.47
CA ALA A 233 6.73 16.13 2.51
C ALA A 233 6.11 17.50 2.77
N VAL A 234 4.79 17.54 2.98
CA VAL A 234 4.05 18.78 3.20
C VAL A 234 2.83 18.57 4.09
N ASN A 235 2.63 19.51 4.99
CA ASN A 235 1.38 19.73 5.73
C ASN A 235 1.08 21.23 5.82
N ARG A 236 0.09 21.64 6.60
CA ARG A 236 -0.28 23.06 6.75
C ARG A 236 0.81 23.93 7.40
N ASN A 237 1.76 23.34 8.13
CA ASN A 237 2.84 24.07 8.83
C ASN A 237 4.06 24.33 7.94
N GLY A 238 4.11 23.74 6.75
CA GLY A 238 5.18 23.94 5.78
C GLY A 238 5.52 22.68 4.99
N SER A 239 6.66 22.73 4.31
CA SER A 239 7.11 21.63 3.45
C SER A 239 8.62 21.45 3.53
N VAL A 240 9.10 20.28 3.17
CA VAL A 240 10.50 19.90 3.07
C VAL A 240 10.73 18.92 1.93
N THR A 241 11.82 19.07 1.22
CA THR A 241 12.36 18.04 0.32
C THR A 241 13.59 17.42 0.97
N VAL A 242 13.58 16.09 1.08
CA VAL A 242 14.71 15.31 1.57
C VAL A 242 15.24 14.46 0.43
N GLU A 243 16.51 14.65 0.07
CA GLU A 243 17.17 13.88 -1.00
C GLU A 243 17.43 12.44 -0.54
N SER A 244 17.38 11.50 -1.47
CA SER A 244 17.81 10.12 -1.23
C SER A 244 19.30 10.05 -0.88
N PRO A 245 19.72 9.06 -0.05
CA PRO A 245 21.13 8.85 0.25
C PRO A 245 21.95 8.62 -1.03
N LYS A 246 23.12 9.26 -1.13
CA LYS A 246 24.04 9.08 -2.27
C LYS A 246 24.84 7.79 -2.13
N GLY A 247 25.20 7.20 -3.26
CA GLY A 247 26.07 6.02 -3.31
C GLY A 247 25.39 4.68 -3.01
N VAL A 248 24.07 4.63 -2.96
CA VAL A 248 23.32 3.39 -2.83
C VAL A 248 23.29 2.66 -4.18
N HIS A 249 23.76 1.40 -4.19
CA HIS A 249 23.60 0.53 -5.36
C HIS A 249 22.23 -0.14 -5.32
N VAL A 250 21.32 0.32 -6.16
CA VAL A 250 19.97 -0.21 -6.25
C VAL A 250 19.98 -1.54 -7.03
N VAL A 251 19.56 -2.62 -6.40
CA VAL A 251 19.39 -3.94 -7.02
C VAL A 251 17.93 -4.15 -7.45
N ASP A 252 17.01 -3.82 -6.57
CA ASP A 252 15.56 -3.96 -6.79
C ASP A 252 14.82 -2.86 -6.04
N THR A 253 13.81 -2.25 -6.68
CA THR A 253 12.95 -1.22 -6.08
C THR A 253 11.55 -1.75 -5.72
N THR A 254 11.29 -3.05 -5.89
CA THR A 254 9.99 -3.64 -5.55
C THR A 254 9.71 -3.46 -4.05
N GLY A 255 8.54 -2.91 -3.74
CA GLY A 255 8.15 -2.64 -2.35
C GLY A 255 8.82 -1.42 -1.69
N ALA A 256 9.76 -0.73 -2.37
CA ALA A 256 10.45 0.42 -1.77
C ALA A 256 9.47 1.51 -1.29
N GLY A 257 8.42 1.79 -2.07
CA GLY A 257 7.36 2.73 -1.68
C GLY A 257 6.58 2.27 -0.46
N ASP A 258 6.27 0.98 -0.38
CA ASP A 258 5.53 0.38 0.73
C ASP A 258 6.37 0.44 2.02
N ILE A 259 7.66 0.07 1.92
CA ILE A 259 8.61 0.13 3.04
C ILE A 259 8.82 1.57 3.51
N PHE A 260 8.99 2.51 2.57
CA PHE A 260 9.06 3.94 2.91
C PHE A 260 7.81 4.37 3.68
N GLY A 261 6.61 4.06 3.17
CA GLY A 261 5.35 4.42 3.82
C GLY A 261 5.23 3.84 5.25
N GLY A 262 5.56 2.55 5.43
CA GLY A 262 5.54 1.89 6.72
C GLY A 262 6.58 2.45 7.69
N SER A 263 7.80 2.75 7.21
CA SER A 263 8.86 3.37 8.00
C SER A 263 8.48 4.77 8.45
N ALA A 264 7.96 5.60 7.54
CA ALA A 264 7.47 6.95 7.85
C ALA A 264 6.32 6.91 8.89
N MET A 265 5.36 6.01 8.70
CA MET A 265 4.25 5.82 9.62
C MET A 265 4.73 5.39 11.01
N SER A 266 5.73 4.50 11.11
CA SER A 266 6.28 4.09 12.40
C SER A 266 6.83 5.27 13.20
N ARG A 267 7.56 6.19 12.55
CA ARG A 267 8.11 7.39 13.19
C ARG A 267 7.03 8.42 13.53
N PHE A 268 6.05 8.59 12.65
CA PHE A 268 4.90 9.44 12.93
C PHE A 268 4.17 8.99 14.20
N LEU A 269 3.90 7.69 14.34
CA LEU A 269 3.19 7.14 15.50
C LEU A 269 3.90 7.36 16.84
N LEU A 270 5.24 7.37 16.86
CA LEU A 270 6.04 7.65 18.06
C LEU A 270 5.86 9.07 18.58
N LEU A 271 5.57 10.03 17.72
CA LEU A 271 5.37 11.43 18.11
C LEU A 271 4.06 11.65 18.84
N ASN A 272 3.11 10.73 18.72
CA ASN A 272 1.77 10.82 19.32
C ASN A 272 1.08 12.18 19.08
N LYS A 273 1.22 12.71 17.86
CA LYS A 273 0.64 13.95 17.36
C LYS A 273 -0.37 13.68 16.27
N ARG A 274 -1.19 14.68 15.95
CA ARG A 274 -2.00 14.65 14.73
C ARG A 274 -1.12 15.03 13.53
N PRO A 275 -1.44 14.57 12.30
CA PRO A 275 -0.62 14.84 11.11
C PRO A 275 -0.41 16.34 10.86
N GLU A 276 -1.45 17.13 11.09
CA GLU A 276 -1.43 18.59 10.93
C GLU A 276 -0.61 19.35 12.00
N GLU A 277 -0.20 18.69 13.08
CA GLU A 277 0.59 19.30 14.16
C GLU A 277 2.10 19.13 13.96
N LEU A 278 2.51 18.30 12.99
CA LEU A 278 3.94 18.09 12.73
C LEU A 278 4.61 19.40 12.28
N SER A 279 5.73 19.71 12.88
CA SER A 279 6.65 20.76 12.41
C SER A 279 7.44 20.29 11.20
N VAL A 280 8.01 21.22 10.44
CA VAL A 280 8.90 20.92 9.31
C VAL A 280 10.11 20.08 9.74
N SER A 281 10.66 20.32 10.95
CA SER A 281 11.77 19.52 11.50
C SER A 281 11.36 18.07 11.73
N GLU A 282 10.20 17.83 12.33
CA GLU A 282 9.69 16.48 12.58
C GLU A 282 9.40 15.73 11.26
N MET A 283 8.81 16.41 10.27
CA MET A 283 8.63 15.83 8.92
C MET A 283 9.99 15.48 8.29
N THR A 284 11.00 16.33 8.45
CA THR A 284 12.36 16.08 7.96
C THR A 284 12.97 14.82 8.59
N GLU A 285 12.83 14.67 9.90
CA GLU A 285 13.33 13.49 10.63
C GLU A 285 12.61 12.21 10.21
N ILE A 286 11.28 12.26 10.06
CA ILE A 286 10.47 11.13 9.57
C ILE A 286 10.97 10.69 8.19
N VAL A 287 11.09 11.61 7.24
CA VAL A 287 11.47 11.28 5.86
C VAL A 287 12.93 10.82 5.76
N ARG A 288 13.85 11.39 6.57
CA ARG A 288 15.24 10.91 6.59
C ARG A 288 15.40 9.51 7.14
N PHE A 289 14.53 9.12 8.04
CA PHE A 289 14.51 7.78 8.59
C PHE A 289 13.92 6.78 7.59
N ALA A 290 12.87 7.14 6.89
CA ALA A 290 12.12 6.29 5.96
C ALA A 290 12.85 6.05 4.65
#